data_694fcf7959db8dad7d50e5e1c7a981a2
#
_entry.id   694fcf7959db8dad7d50e5e1c7a981a2
#
_cell.length_a   1.000
_cell.length_b   1.000
_cell.length_c   1.000
_cell.angle_alpha   90.00
_cell.angle_beta   90.00
_cell.angle_gamma   90.00
#
_symmetry.space_group_name_H-M   'P 1'
#
loop_
_entity.id
_entity.type
_entity.pdbx_description
1 polymer ?
#
loop_
_entity_poly.entity_id
_entity_poly.type
_entity_poly.pdbx_seq_one_letter_code
_entity_poly.pdbx_strand_id
1 'polypeptide(L)'
;MKKKLLSAMLCTSMAASLFVGCGGAASEGGVDPDAAEETAESEVVTNTFGDPNGTHLEMWTFVELHGQHYGVMAEEWNKEHPDNTIEITCTTYPYGDMHTKLLTALEAGTGAPDICDVEVGQFPNVVEGLDQWLVPLNDYAKDYLDTMVPARMETYQGEDGNYYGAPYHVGATVMYYNVAAMSEAMGLSQDEVIAKIDAVKTWKDYEALGNEYLTALGDDTKYFTSVDTGGVDWLWLAMAEYGDDWTGGFEGPANVQLDSVKEMLTMQQDWLKSGLAEVSPDGHVDLEAGFQNIMDRNIVSFPKAMWYMSRFTNYMPEEAGNWYIAKCPVFKEGQKCSVGIGGTGTVVTQQSANKELAAEFTCWAKMSEAGEQHIWDTLGFDVCNSALWGDDAFAHDDNNQYNKFFINYPYDVLSEIGMDNIGKISVVSISPTINEYLCTTTLNEVLEDPDYSIDDALQEAQDAIDMEQ
;
A
#
# COMPACT_ATOMS: atom_id res chain seq x y z
N MET A 1 0.57 -63.43 0.82
CA MET A 1 -0.23 -62.33 1.34
C MET A 1 0.57 -61.04 1.60
N LYS A 2 1.73 -60.81 0.97
CA LYS A 2 2.54 -59.60 1.14
C LYS A 2 2.67 -58.73 -0.10
N LYS A 3 1.98 -59.06 -1.20
CA LYS A 3 1.99 -58.28 -2.44
C LYS A 3 0.69 -57.49 -2.75
N LYS A 4 -0.33 -57.59 -1.88
CA LYS A 4 -1.60 -56.85 -2.06
C LYS A 4 -1.73 -55.62 -1.15
N LEU A 5 -0.77 -55.37 -0.20
CA LEU A 5 -0.76 -54.17 0.63
C LEU A 5 0.08 -53.02 0.05
N LEU A 6 0.94 -53.26 -0.96
CA LEU A 6 1.72 -52.18 -1.60
C LEU A 6 0.94 -51.46 -2.71
N SER A 7 -0.12 -52.05 -3.25
CA SER A 7 -0.95 -51.41 -4.29
C SER A 7 -2.01 -50.46 -3.73
N ALA A 8 -2.35 -50.55 -2.45
CA ALA A 8 -3.35 -49.69 -1.82
C ALA A 8 -2.74 -48.38 -1.28
N MET A 9 -1.40 -48.32 -1.04
CA MET A 9 -0.71 -47.13 -0.59
C MET A 9 -0.23 -46.23 -1.75
N LEU A 10 -0.19 -46.72 -2.98
CA LEU A 10 0.17 -45.92 -4.16
C LEU A 10 -1.02 -45.21 -4.80
N CYS A 11 -2.26 -45.65 -4.50
CA CYS A 11 -3.48 -44.99 -5.03
C CYS A 11 -3.99 -43.84 -4.16
N THR A 12 -3.51 -43.70 -2.92
CA THR A 12 -3.87 -42.55 -2.02
C THR A 12 -2.94 -41.37 -2.15
N SER A 13 -1.77 -41.52 -2.75
CA SER A 13 -0.85 -40.40 -3.01
C SER A 13 -1.03 -39.72 -4.38
N MET A 14 -1.85 -40.31 -5.28
CA MET A 14 -2.21 -39.71 -6.57
C MET A 14 -3.57 -39.01 -6.60
N ALA A 15 -4.35 -39.07 -5.52
CA ALA A 15 -5.64 -38.40 -5.42
C ALA A 15 -5.54 -37.02 -4.72
N ALA A 16 -4.37 -36.65 -4.16
CA ALA A 16 -4.12 -35.34 -3.51
C ALA A 16 -3.47 -34.31 -4.46
N SER A 17 -3.15 -34.70 -5.71
CA SER A 17 -2.50 -33.80 -6.67
C SER A 17 -3.38 -33.37 -7.86
N LEU A 18 -4.70 -33.52 -7.77
CA LEU A 18 -5.66 -33.17 -8.83
C LEU A 18 -6.72 -32.14 -8.39
N PHE A 19 -6.49 -31.45 -7.30
CA PHE A 19 -7.32 -30.31 -6.85
C PHE A 19 -6.55 -28.98 -6.75
N VAL A 20 -5.44 -28.86 -7.51
CA VAL A 20 -4.81 -27.55 -7.73
C VAL A 20 -5.01 -27.23 -9.21
N GLY A 21 -6.10 -26.56 -9.52
CA GLY A 21 -6.37 -26.10 -10.87
C GLY A 21 -7.83 -25.77 -11.08
N CYS A 22 -8.26 -24.64 -10.56
CA CYS A 22 -9.28 -23.69 -10.96
C CYS A 22 -9.73 -22.90 -9.72
N GLY A 23 -8.85 -22.04 -9.24
CA GLY A 23 -9.19 -20.91 -8.39
C GLY A 23 -8.83 -19.68 -9.21
N GLY A 24 -9.81 -18.83 -9.47
CA GLY A 24 -9.65 -17.61 -10.25
C GLY A 24 -8.48 -16.77 -9.75
N ALA A 25 -7.75 -16.21 -10.70
CA ALA A 25 -6.73 -15.21 -10.40
C ALA A 25 -7.37 -14.10 -9.56
N ALA A 26 -6.94 -13.99 -8.29
CA ALA A 26 -7.18 -12.79 -7.53
C ALA A 26 -6.40 -11.69 -8.25
N SER A 27 -7.07 -10.61 -8.63
CA SER A 27 -6.45 -9.43 -9.20
C SER A 27 -5.49 -8.85 -8.17
N GLU A 28 -4.20 -9.03 -8.36
CA GLU A 28 -3.17 -8.39 -7.54
C GLU A 28 -3.00 -6.94 -8.00
N GLY A 29 -3.98 -6.10 -7.71
CA GLY A 29 -3.79 -4.66 -7.76
C GLY A 29 -3.10 -4.23 -6.48
N GLY A 30 -1.83 -3.85 -6.55
CA GLY A 30 -1.02 -3.34 -5.46
C GLY A 30 -0.99 -4.27 -4.24
N VAL A 31 0.05 -5.06 -4.07
CA VAL A 31 0.18 -5.93 -2.90
C VAL A 31 0.21 -5.05 -1.66
N ASP A 32 -0.79 -5.17 -0.81
CA ASP A 32 -0.80 -4.57 0.52
C ASP A 32 0.44 -5.08 1.29
N PRO A 33 1.16 -4.20 1.98
CA PRO A 33 2.26 -4.61 2.85
C PRO A 33 1.89 -5.72 3.82
N ASP A 34 0.63 -5.75 4.20
CA ASP A 34 0.08 -6.74 5.10
C ASP A 34 -0.22 -8.09 4.41
N ALA A 35 -0.35 -8.13 3.07
CA ALA A 35 -0.57 -9.35 2.30
C ALA A 35 0.71 -10.19 2.06
N ALA A 36 1.90 -9.60 2.18
CA ALA A 36 3.17 -10.34 2.01
C ALA A 36 3.48 -11.32 3.18
N GLU A 37 2.75 -11.25 4.31
CA GLU A 37 2.81 -12.29 5.36
C GLU A 37 2.01 -13.57 5.01
N GLU A 38 1.31 -13.64 3.88
CA GLU A 38 0.32 -14.71 3.56
C GLU A 38 0.87 -15.97 2.87
N THR A 39 2.15 -16.24 2.83
CA THR A 39 2.65 -17.52 2.23
C THR A 39 2.61 -18.74 3.17
N ALA A 40 2.13 -18.59 4.41
CA ALA A 40 1.78 -19.70 5.30
C ALA A 40 0.26 -19.72 5.51
N GLU A 41 -0.39 -20.90 5.53
CA GLU A 41 -1.77 -21.06 5.99
C GLU A 41 -1.90 -20.41 7.38
N SER A 42 -2.24 -19.11 7.45
CA SER A 42 -2.37 -18.38 8.69
C SER A 42 -3.61 -18.89 9.42
N GLU A 43 -3.41 -19.39 10.64
CA GLU A 43 -4.50 -19.79 11.50
C GLU A 43 -5.32 -18.54 11.87
N VAL A 44 -6.64 -18.67 11.91
CA VAL A 44 -7.52 -17.62 12.45
C VAL A 44 -7.17 -17.36 13.91
N VAL A 45 -6.76 -16.13 14.22
CA VAL A 45 -6.36 -15.72 15.58
C VAL A 45 -7.43 -14.80 16.16
N THR A 46 -7.85 -15.06 17.40
CA THR A 46 -8.83 -14.23 18.09
C THR A 46 -8.29 -13.79 19.45
N ASN A 47 -8.28 -12.49 19.69
CA ASN A 47 -7.86 -11.88 20.94
C ASN A 47 -8.95 -10.93 21.45
N THR A 48 -9.15 -10.88 22.78
CA THR A 48 -10.12 -9.98 23.42
C THR A 48 -9.38 -9.04 24.37
N PHE A 49 -9.71 -7.76 24.33
CA PHE A 49 -9.06 -6.68 25.06
C PHE A 49 -10.11 -5.77 25.71
N GLY A 50 -9.67 -4.93 26.65
CA GLY A 50 -10.49 -3.91 27.28
C GLY A 50 -11.21 -4.39 28.54
N ASP A 51 -12.35 -3.78 28.86
CA ASP A 51 -13.13 -4.05 30.08
C ASP A 51 -14.18 -5.15 29.83
N PRO A 52 -14.08 -6.32 30.51
CA PRO A 52 -15.06 -7.42 30.33
C PRO A 52 -16.49 -7.07 30.76
N ASN A 53 -16.72 -5.90 31.38
CA ASN A 53 -18.05 -5.39 31.69
C ASN A 53 -18.49 -4.26 30.77
N GLY A 54 -17.65 -3.84 29.85
CA GLY A 54 -17.92 -2.79 28.87
C GLY A 54 -18.86 -3.24 27.76
N THR A 55 -19.19 -2.33 26.87
CA THR A 55 -19.94 -2.67 25.63
C THR A 55 -19.06 -3.53 24.75
N HIS A 56 -19.56 -4.70 24.35
CA HIS A 56 -18.83 -5.62 23.50
C HIS A 56 -18.89 -5.17 22.04
N LEU A 57 -17.72 -5.16 21.35
CA LEU A 57 -17.52 -4.89 19.92
C LEU A 57 -16.76 -6.04 19.28
N GLU A 58 -17.21 -6.49 18.13
CA GLU A 58 -16.52 -7.46 17.27
C GLU A 58 -15.75 -6.72 16.16
N MET A 59 -14.47 -7.05 16.00
CA MET A 59 -13.62 -6.52 14.93
C MET A 59 -13.03 -7.64 14.11
N TRP A 60 -13.05 -7.49 12.78
CA TRP A 60 -12.32 -8.35 11.85
C TRP A 60 -11.20 -7.58 11.17
N THR A 61 -10.06 -8.24 11.09
CA THR A 61 -8.89 -7.74 10.37
C THR A 61 -8.16 -8.90 9.68
N PHE A 62 -7.25 -8.59 8.78
CA PHE A 62 -6.34 -9.55 8.13
C PHE A 62 -4.88 -9.38 8.58
N VAL A 63 -4.63 -8.43 9.51
CA VAL A 63 -3.31 -8.15 10.08
C VAL A 63 -3.38 -8.22 11.60
N GLU A 64 -2.58 -9.09 12.20
CA GLU A 64 -2.58 -9.26 13.66
C GLU A 64 -2.20 -7.97 14.40
N LEU A 65 -1.23 -7.20 13.88
CA LEU A 65 -0.82 -5.92 14.47
C LEU A 65 -1.95 -4.87 14.45
N HIS A 66 -2.85 -4.89 13.49
CA HIS A 66 -4.05 -4.05 13.48
C HIS A 66 -4.99 -4.41 14.65
N GLY A 67 -5.23 -5.71 14.87
CA GLY A 67 -6.00 -6.19 16.01
C GLY A 67 -5.36 -5.80 17.35
N GLN A 68 -4.03 -5.85 17.45
CA GLN A 68 -3.29 -5.40 18.62
C GLN A 68 -3.41 -3.89 18.84
N HIS A 69 -3.35 -3.08 17.75
CA HIS A 69 -3.58 -1.64 17.82
C HIS A 69 -4.94 -1.33 18.44
N TYR A 70 -6.03 -1.94 17.92
CA TYR A 70 -7.36 -1.74 18.47
C TYR A 70 -7.48 -2.23 19.92
N GLY A 71 -6.76 -3.28 20.28
CA GLY A 71 -6.68 -3.76 21.66
C GLY A 71 -6.10 -2.72 22.61
N VAL A 72 -4.95 -2.13 22.26
CA VAL A 72 -4.31 -1.06 23.03
C VAL A 72 -5.20 0.17 23.11
N MET A 73 -5.79 0.57 21.97
CA MET A 73 -6.67 1.71 21.93
C MET A 73 -7.96 1.51 22.75
N ALA A 74 -8.47 0.29 22.85
CA ALA A 74 -9.61 -0.02 23.74
C ALA A 74 -9.23 0.15 25.23
N GLU A 75 -8.02 -0.21 25.60
CA GLU A 75 -7.53 0.02 26.98
C GLU A 75 -7.36 1.51 27.28
N GLU A 76 -6.86 2.32 26.33
CA GLU A 76 -6.74 3.77 26.49
C GLU A 76 -8.12 4.45 26.51
N TRP A 77 -9.04 4.05 25.59
CA TRP A 77 -10.43 4.50 25.58
C TRP A 77 -11.09 4.32 26.97
N ASN A 78 -10.94 3.14 27.57
CA ASN A 78 -11.54 2.83 28.86
C ASN A 78 -11.00 3.68 30.01
N LYS A 79 -9.74 4.16 29.91
CA LYS A 79 -9.17 5.11 30.89
C LYS A 79 -9.78 6.51 30.74
N GLU A 80 -10.00 6.95 29.49
CA GLU A 80 -10.57 8.27 29.20
C GLU A 80 -12.09 8.30 29.37
N HIS A 81 -12.76 7.16 29.14
CA HIS A 81 -14.23 7.03 29.14
C HIS A 81 -14.72 5.99 30.16
N PRO A 82 -14.47 6.18 31.49
CA PRO A 82 -14.78 5.17 32.51
C PRO A 82 -16.28 4.88 32.66
N ASP A 83 -17.15 5.78 32.18
CA ASP A 83 -18.60 5.60 32.18
C ASP A 83 -19.14 4.96 30.86
N ASN A 84 -18.27 4.74 29.87
CA ASN A 84 -18.60 4.16 28.55
C ASN A 84 -17.50 3.24 28.09
N THR A 85 -17.19 2.23 28.91
CA THR A 85 -16.11 1.29 28.62
C THR A 85 -16.49 0.29 27.53
N ILE A 86 -15.48 -0.23 26.82
CA ILE A 86 -15.63 -1.24 25.76
C ILE A 86 -14.79 -2.48 26.07
N GLU A 87 -15.30 -3.62 25.60
CA GLU A 87 -14.55 -4.85 25.38
C GLU A 87 -14.52 -5.09 23.87
N ILE A 88 -13.34 -5.30 23.27
CA ILE A 88 -13.21 -5.56 21.84
C ILE A 88 -12.62 -6.94 21.59
N THR A 89 -13.29 -7.74 20.74
CA THR A 89 -12.78 -9.01 20.25
C THR A 89 -12.30 -8.84 18.82
N CYS A 90 -10.98 -8.90 18.63
CA CYS A 90 -10.34 -8.79 17.32
C CYS A 90 -10.07 -10.18 16.77
N THR A 91 -10.62 -10.51 15.60
CA THR A 91 -10.37 -11.77 14.89
C THR A 91 -9.60 -11.45 13.61
N THR A 92 -8.38 -12.01 13.53
CA THR A 92 -7.52 -11.93 12.35
C THR A 92 -7.79 -13.16 11.47
N TYR A 93 -8.12 -12.93 10.22
CA TYR A 93 -8.33 -13.96 9.20
C TYR A 93 -7.27 -13.83 8.10
N PRO A 94 -7.05 -14.86 7.28
CA PRO A 94 -6.36 -14.70 6.00
C PRO A 94 -7.01 -13.61 5.16
N TYR A 95 -6.21 -12.82 4.44
CA TYR A 95 -6.64 -11.63 3.69
C TYR A 95 -7.86 -11.88 2.79
N GLY A 96 -7.77 -12.85 1.87
CA GLY A 96 -8.85 -13.16 0.93
C GLY A 96 -10.10 -13.72 1.62
N ASP A 97 -9.91 -14.55 2.66
CA ASP A 97 -11.00 -15.14 3.44
C ASP A 97 -11.78 -14.08 4.20
N MET A 98 -11.09 -13.11 4.82
CA MET A 98 -11.71 -12.01 5.58
C MET A 98 -12.60 -11.16 4.67
N HIS A 99 -12.09 -10.70 3.52
CA HIS A 99 -12.84 -9.83 2.62
C HIS A 99 -14.02 -10.57 1.98
N THR A 100 -13.83 -11.83 1.57
CA THR A 100 -14.93 -12.69 1.04
C THR A 100 -16.02 -12.91 2.09
N LYS A 101 -15.62 -13.16 3.34
CA LYS A 101 -16.55 -13.35 4.46
C LYS A 101 -17.30 -12.06 4.78
N LEU A 102 -16.61 -10.90 4.77
CA LEU A 102 -17.23 -9.61 4.99
C LEU A 102 -18.30 -9.34 3.92
N LEU A 103 -17.94 -9.42 2.63
CA LEU A 103 -18.86 -9.17 1.53
C LEU A 103 -20.10 -10.07 1.62
N THR A 104 -19.90 -11.38 1.84
CA THR A 104 -20.99 -12.34 2.02
C THR A 104 -21.93 -11.96 3.17
N ALA A 105 -21.39 -11.49 4.31
CA ALA A 105 -22.19 -11.09 5.46
C ALA A 105 -22.93 -9.77 5.22
N LEU A 106 -22.33 -8.83 4.49
CA LEU A 106 -22.97 -7.57 4.10
C LEU A 106 -24.15 -7.84 3.16
N GLU A 107 -23.96 -8.65 2.11
CA GLU A 107 -25.02 -9.05 1.17
C GLU A 107 -26.16 -9.83 1.86
N ALA A 108 -25.82 -10.71 2.80
CA ALA A 108 -26.81 -11.48 3.55
C ALA A 108 -27.59 -10.63 4.56
N GLY A 109 -27.12 -9.41 4.89
CA GLY A 109 -27.71 -8.54 5.90
C GLY A 109 -27.55 -9.06 7.33
N THR A 110 -26.65 -10.03 7.57
CA THR A 110 -26.42 -10.62 8.89
C THR A 110 -25.03 -11.28 8.96
N GLY A 111 -24.39 -11.20 10.12
CA GLY A 111 -23.14 -11.89 10.43
C GLY A 111 -21.88 -11.06 10.16
N ALA A 112 -22.00 -9.79 9.77
CA ALA A 112 -20.88 -8.87 9.73
C ALA A 112 -20.50 -8.41 11.16
N PRO A 113 -19.22 -8.08 11.40
CA PRO A 113 -18.74 -7.54 12.68
C PRO A 113 -19.22 -6.11 12.88
N ASP A 114 -18.97 -5.54 14.06
CA ASP A 114 -19.20 -4.11 14.30
C ASP A 114 -18.22 -3.24 13.51
N ILE A 115 -16.96 -3.64 13.51
CA ILE A 115 -15.79 -2.94 12.91
C ILE A 115 -15.05 -3.92 12.02
N CYS A 116 -14.60 -3.46 10.85
CA CYS A 116 -13.80 -4.29 9.94
C CYS A 116 -12.76 -3.46 9.18
N ASP A 117 -11.58 -4.02 9.04
CA ASP A 117 -10.58 -3.49 8.13
C ASP A 117 -10.93 -3.86 6.68
N VAL A 118 -10.81 -2.90 5.77
CA VAL A 118 -11.01 -3.10 4.33
C VAL A 118 -9.82 -2.49 3.60
N GLU A 119 -9.05 -3.34 2.94
CA GLU A 119 -7.92 -2.90 2.13
C GLU A 119 -8.41 -2.11 0.91
N VAL A 120 -7.60 -1.15 0.43
CA VAL A 120 -7.99 -0.21 -0.63
C VAL A 120 -8.41 -0.91 -1.92
N GLY A 121 -7.74 -2.00 -2.31
CA GLY A 121 -8.09 -2.79 -3.50
C GLY A 121 -9.37 -3.59 -3.35
N GLN A 122 -9.83 -3.83 -2.12
CA GLN A 122 -11.08 -4.54 -1.81
C GLN A 122 -12.25 -3.58 -1.58
N PHE A 123 -11.98 -2.29 -1.32
CA PHE A 123 -13.02 -1.29 -1.07
C PHE A 123 -14.00 -1.13 -2.25
N PRO A 124 -13.58 -1.24 -3.55
CA PRO A 124 -14.50 -1.24 -4.68
C PRO A 124 -15.65 -2.25 -4.59
N ASN A 125 -15.41 -3.39 -3.94
CA ASN A 125 -16.43 -4.44 -3.80
C ASN A 125 -17.60 -4.03 -2.89
N VAL A 126 -17.43 -3.00 -2.07
CA VAL A 126 -18.48 -2.50 -1.15
C VAL A 126 -19.06 -1.16 -1.58
N VAL A 127 -18.53 -0.53 -2.64
CA VAL A 127 -18.91 0.81 -3.10
C VAL A 127 -20.39 0.89 -3.49
N GLU A 128 -20.95 -0.12 -4.16
CA GLU A 128 -22.34 -0.13 -4.61
C GLU A 128 -23.37 -0.22 -3.45
N GLY A 129 -22.94 -0.71 -2.30
CA GLY A 129 -23.80 -0.90 -1.12
C GLY A 129 -23.45 0.01 0.07
N LEU A 130 -22.62 1.04 -0.10
CA LEU A 130 -22.06 1.84 0.99
C LEU A 130 -23.09 2.30 2.02
N ASP A 131 -24.15 2.97 1.58
CA ASP A 131 -25.20 3.53 2.44
C ASP A 131 -26.04 2.48 3.17
N GLN A 132 -26.13 1.27 2.63
CA GLN A 132 -26.88 0.16 3.21
C GLN A 132 -26.03 -0.70 4.14
N TRP A 133 -24.74 -0.80 3.86
CA TRP A 133 -23.83 -1.73 4.53
C TRP A 133 -22.96 -1.08 5.59
N LEU A 134 -22.54 0.17 5.34
CA LEU A 134 -21.57 0.86 6.18
C LEU A 134 -22.13 2.13 6.82
N VAL A 135 -21.58 2.49 7.96
CA VAL A 135 -21.95 3.71 8.71
C VAL A 135 -21.11 4.87 8.18
N PRO A 136 -21.72 6.01 7.79
CA PRO A 136 -20.97 7.22 7.47
C PRO A 136 -20.22 7.73 8.70
N LEU A 137 -18.93 8.06 8.53
CA LEU A 137 -18.05 8.47 9.61
C LEU A 137 -17.93 10.00 9.78
N ASN A 138 -18.51 10.81 8.90
CA ASN A 138 -18.33 12.28 8.87
C ASN A 138 -18.59 12.96 10.21
N ASP A 139 -19.68 12.60 10.91
CA ASP A 139 -20.03 13.22 12.19
C ASP A 139 -19.04 12.87 13.32
N TYR A 140 -18.38 11.72 13.22
CA TYR A 140 -17.42 11.20 14.20
C TYR A 140 -15.98 11.66 13.88
N ALA A 141 -15.67 11.83 12.59
CA ALA A 141 -14.37 12.27 12.11
C ALA A 141 -14.18 13.78 12.11
N LYS A 142 -15.26 14.57 12.20
CA LYS A 142 -15.28 16.05 11.96
C LYS A 142 -14.23 16.84 12.72
N ASP A 143 -13.90 16.43 13.95
CA ASP A 143 -12.95 17.13 14.81
C ASP A 143 -11.50 16.83 14.45
N TYR A 144 -11.25 15.87 13.54
CA TYR A 144 -9.93 15.45 13.05
C TYR A 144 -9.65 15.91 11.63
N LEU A 145 -10.69 16.11 10.79
CA LEU A 145 -10.57 16.28 9.33
C LEU A 145 -9.66 17.45 8.92
N ASP A 146 -9.57 18.50 9.70
CA ASP A 146 -8.75 19.68 9.38
C ASP A 146 -7.25 19.38 9.29
N THR A 147 -6.79 18.31 9.94
CA THR A 147 -5.38 17.89 9.97
C THR A 147 -5.11 16.63 9.16
N MET A 148 -6.17 15.88 8.79
CA MET A 148 -6.04 14.68 7.97
C MET A 148 -5.69 15.01 6.52
N VAL A 149 -4.86 14.17 5.90
CA VAL A 149 -4.54 14.28 4.46
C VAL A 149 -5.78 14.06 3.62
N PRO A 150 -6.30 15.08 2.90
CA PRO A 150 -7.57 14.97 2.18
C PRO A 150 -7.55 13.86 1.13
N ALA A 151 -6.46 13.71 0.38
CA ALA A 151 -6.32 12.70 -0.66
C ALA A 151 -6.53 11.27 -0.12
N ARG A 152 -6.09 11.00 1.13
CA ARG A 152 -6.28 9.68 1.76
C ARG A 152 -7.71 9.51 2.30
N MET A 153 -8.29 10.54 2.90
CA MET A 153 -9.68 10.48 3.34
C MET A 153 -10.64 10.25 2.17
N GLU A 154 -10.39 10.92 1.03
CA GLU A 154 -11.18 10.79 -0.19
C GLU A 154 -11.10 9.40 -0.84
N THR A 155 -10.08 8.59 -0.54
CA THR A 155 -9.97 7.20 -1.01
C THR A 155 -11.13 6.33 -0.52
N TYR A 156 -11.65 6.61 0.69
CA TYR A 156 -12.78 5.88 1.29
C TYR A 156 -14.07 6.71 1.30
N GLN A 157 -14.22 7.62 0.32
CA GLN A 157 -15.40 8.45 0.17
C GLN A 157 -16.37 7.80 -0.83
N GLY A 158 -17.66 7.82 -0.49
CA GLY A 158 -18.73 7.44 -1.39
C GLY A 158 -19.14 8.57 -2.34
N GLU A 159 -19.93 8.26 -3.35
CA GLU A 159 -20.53 9.21 -4.29
C GLU A 159 -21.34 10.31 -3.58
N ASP A 160 -21.95 9.98 -2.44
CA ASP A 160 -22.71 10.88 -1.59
C ASP A 160 -21.87 11.89 -0.81
N GLY A 161 -20.54 11.81 -0.92
CA GLY A 161 -19.56 12.66 -0.24
C GLY A 161 -19.28 12.27 1.21
N ASN A 162 -19.84 11.16 1.68
CA ASN A 162 -19.55 10.65 3.02
C ASN A 162 -18.28 9.81 3.03
N TYR A 163 -17.54 9.87 4.15
CA TYR A 163 -16.42 8.96 4.42
C TYR A 163 -16.93 7.70 5.10
N TYR A 164 -16.52 6.55 4.59
CA TYR A 164 -16.92 5.24 5.09
C TYR A 164 -15.80 4.43 5.72
N GLY A 165 -14.56 4.85 5.52
CA GLY A 165 -13.38 4.22 6.12
C GLY A 165 -12.47 5.21 6.82
N ALA A 166 -11.98 4.84 8.01
CA ALA A 166 -10.95 5.54 8.75
C ALA A 166 -9.58 4.95 8.39
N PRO A 167 -8.69 5.67 7.67
CA PRO A 167 -7.42 5.12 7.20
C PRO A 167 -6.41 4.93 8.33
N TYR A 168 -5.47 3.98 8.18
CA TYR A 168 -4.29 3.83 9.06
C TYR A 168 -3.19 4.83 8.71
N HIS A 169 -2.96 5.09 7.43
CA HIS A 169 -1.81 5.84 6.96
C HIS A 169 -2.09 6.54 5.63
N VAL A 170 -1.19 7.44 5.25
CA VAL A 170 -1.25 8.11 3.95
C VAL A 170 -0.82 7.18 2.83
N GLY A 171 0.21 6.37 3.06
CA GLY A 171 0.88 5.57 2.03
C GLY A 171 1.62 6.46 1.03
N ALA A 172 2.18 7.57 1.49
CA ALA A 172 2.85 8.53 0.61
C ALA A 172 4.04 7.89 -0.11
N THR A 173 4.05 7.97 -1.43
CA THR A 173 5.14 7.45 -2.25
C THR A 173 6.36 8.35 -2.15
N VAL A 174 7.52 7.73 -1.90
CA VAL A 174 8.83 8.36 -1.77
C VAL A 174 9.86 7.59 -2.59
N MET A 175 11.04 8.17 -2.80
CA MET A 175 12.18 7.48 -3.38
C MET A 175 13.09 6.95 -2.27
N TYR A 176 13.50 5.71 -2.39
CA TYR A 176 14.54 5.10 -1.56
C TYR A 176 15.85 5.05 -2.34
N TYR A 177 16.97 5.42 -1.68
CA TYR A 177 18.31 5.39 -2.27
C TYR A 177 19.31 4.69 -1.34
N ASN A 178 20.03 3.70 -1.83
CA ASN A 178 21.14 3.08 -1.12
C ASN A 178 22.39 3.96 -1.21
N VAL A 179 22.52 4.92 -0.30
CA VAL A 179 23.63 5.88 -0.26
C VAL A 179 24.96 5.19 -0.05
N ALA A 180 25.01 4.12 0.75
CA ALA A 180 26.24 3.38 1.00
C ALA A 180 26.80 2.74 -0.29
N ALA A 181 25.94 2.07 -1.07
CA ALA A 181 26.32 1.48 -2.35
C ALA A 181 26.72 2.55 -3.37
N MET A 182 25.98 3.66 -3.43
CA MET A 182 26.28 4.78 -4.33
C MET A 182 27.62 5.44 -3.95
N SER A 183 27.91 5.65 -2.66
CA SER A 183 29.16 6.20 -2.17
C SER A 183 30.35 5.32 -2.55
N GLU A 184 30.22 4.00 -2.38
CA GLU A 184 31.26 3.04 -2.74
C GLU A 184 31.57 3.06 -4.24
N ALA A 185 30.54 2.99 -5.08
CA ALA A 185 30.68 2.96 -6.54
C ALA A 185 31.25 4.27 -7.10
N MET A 186 30.77 5.41 -6.60
CA MET A 186 31.14 6.73 -7.12
C MET A 186 32.41 7.27 -6.49
N GLY A 187 32.93 6.65 -5.42
CA GLY A 187 34.10 7.14 -4.69
C GLY A 187 33.87 8.49 -3.99
N LEU A 188 32.62 8.76 -3.59
CA LEU A 188 32.18 9.98 -2.91
C LEU A 188 31.87 9.68 -1.44
N SER A 189 31.86 10.70 -0.58
CA SER A 189 31.30 10.58 0.76
C SER A 189 29.77 10.47 0.70
N GLN A 190 29.16 9.95 1.76
CA GLN A 190 27.69 9.88 1.85
C GLN A 190 27.04 11.28 1.73
N ASP A 191 27.61 12.31 2.36
CA ASP A 191 27.12 13.68 2.25
C ASP A 191 27.14 14.22 0.81
N GLU A 192 28.18 13.88 0.02
CA GLU A 192 28.25 14.26 -1.39
C GLU A 192 27.20 13.53 -2.24
N VAL A 193 26.93 12.26 -1.94
CA VAL A 193 25.87 11.49 -2.60
C VAL A 193 24.48 12.05 -2.23
N ILE A 194 24.23 12.32 -0.96
CA ILE A 194 22.97 12.92 -0.49
C ILE A 194 22.74 14.27 -1.18
N ALA A 195 23.78 15.12 -1.27
CA ALA A 195 23.65 16.40 -1.97
C ALA A 195 23.29 16.25 -3.46
N LYS A 196 23.72 15.14 -4.11
CA LYS A 196 23.31 14.83 -5.48
C LYS A 196 21.84 14.35 -5.54
N ILE A 197 21.41 13.53 -4.58
CA ILE A 197 20.03 13.07 -4.47
C ILE A 197 19.10 14.26 -4.23
N ASP A 198 19.43 15.16 -3.33
CA ASP A 198 18.63 16.36 -3.01
C ASP A 198 18.55 17.35 -4.20
N ALA A 199 19.49 17.28 -5.13
CA ALA A 199 19.46 18.07 -6.35
C ALA A 199 18.51 17.50 -7.43
N VAL A 200 18.07 16.25 -7.32
CA VAL A 200 17.10 15.62 -8.24
C VAL A 200 15.73 16.26 -8.03
N LYS A 201 15.18 16.83 -9.10
CA LYS A 201 13.85 17.45 -9.10
C LYS A 201 12.92 16.82 -10.12
N THR A 202 13.50 16.33 -11.21
CA THR A 202 12.75 15.75 -12.33
C THR A 202 13.22 14.33 -12.63
N TRP A 203 12.40 13.55 -13.32
CA TRP A 203 12.79 12.22 -13.82
C TRP A 203 14.02 12.25 -14.70
N LYS A 204 14.24 13.36 -15.41
CA LYS A 204 15.47 13.58 -16.18
C LYS A 204 16.71 13.77 -15.29
N ASP A 205 16.56 14.44 -14.15
CA ASP A 205 17.68 14.57 -13.19
C ASP A 205 17.96 13.21 -12.55
N TYR A 206 16.93 12.42 -12.26
CA TYR A 206 17.03 11.05 -11.75
C TYR A 206 17.80 10.15 -12.73
N GLU A 207 17.42 10.18 -14.00
CA GLU A 207 18.14 9.46 -15.07
C GLU A 207 19.60 9.89 -15.16
N ALA A 208 19.89 11.19 -15.06
CA ALA A 208 21.26 11.69 -15.10
C ALA A 208 22.10 11.18 -13.91
N LEU A 209 21.50 11.15 -12.69
CA LEU A 209 22.16 10.59 -11.50
C LEU A 209 22.42 9.09 -11.65
N GLY A 210 21.43 8.35 -12.15
CA GLY A 210 21.56 6.91 -12.38
C GLY A 210 22.64 6.56 -13.40
N ASN A 211 22.70 7.30 -14.50
CA ASN A 211 23.77 7.14 -15.52
C ASN A 211 25.17 7.47 -14.96
N GLU A 212 25.27 8.49 -14.10
CA GLU A 212 26.54 8.81 -13.41
C GLU A 212 26.95 7.66 -12.49
N TYR A 213 26.02 7.11 -11.71
CA TYR A 213 26.24 5.96 -10.83
C TYR A 213 26.71 4.73 -11.61
N LEU A 214 25.96 4.31 -12.65
CA LEU A 214 26.29 3.12 -13.45
C LEU A 214 27.63 3.26 -14.18
N THR A 215 27.94 4.47 -14.66
CA THR A 215 29.25 4.76 -15.28
C THR A 215 30.38 4.58 -14.27
N ALA A 216 30.21 5.04 -13.04
CA ALA A 216 31.18 4.91 -11.98
C ALA A 216 31.31 3.46 -11.50
N LEU A 217 30.22 2.73 -11.40
CA LEU A 217 30.17 1.32 -11.00
C LEU A 217 30.89 0.43 -12.02
N GLY A 218 30.63 0.63 -13.30
CA GLY A 218 31.30 -0.12 -14.40
C GLY A 218 30.93 -1.60 -14.43
N ASP A 219 29.76 -1.98 -13.92
CA ASP A 219 29.22 -3.34 -13.91
C ASP A 219 27.90 -3.33 -14.67
N ASP A 220 27.85 -3.98 -15.83
CA ASP A 220 26.69 -4.05 -16.73
C ASP A 220 25.63 -5.08 -16.32
N THR A 221 25.84 -5.75 -15.19
CA THR A 221 24.87 -6.68 -14.57
C THR A 221 24.05 -6.02 -13.47
N LYS A 222 24.27 -4.73 -13.20
CA LYS A 222 23.60 -3.95 -12.16
C LYS A 222 22.83 -2.78 -12.79
N TYR A 223 21.80 -2.35 -12.10
CA TYR A 223 20.90 -1.30 -12.55
C TYR A 223 20.78 -0.20 -11.49
N PHE A 224 20.27 0.94 -11.88
CA PHE A 224 19.98 2.00 -10.92
C PHE A 224 18.62 1.79 -10.24
N THR A 225 17.64 1.31 -10.99
CA THR A 225 16.26 1.08 -10.52
C THR A 225 15.68 -0.17 -11.16
N SER A 226 14.44 -0.51 -10.75
CA SER A 226 13.61 -1.50 -11.42
C SER A 226 12.23 -0.93 -11.75
N VAL A 227 11.53 -1.56 -12.68
CA VAL A 227 10.15 -1.28 -13.05
C VAL A 227 9.30 -2.51 -12.81
N ASP A 228 8.07 -2.30 -12.31
CA ASP A 228 7.18 -3.40 -11.93
C ASP A 228 6.19 -3.73 -13.06
N THR A 229 5.95 -5.02 -13.30
CA THR A 229 4.92 -5.51 -14.20
C THR A 229 3.68 -6.02 -13.46
N GLY A 230 3.83 -6.38 -12.19
CA GLY A 230 2.76 -6.87 -11.32
C GLY A 230 2.04 -5.79 -10.50
N GLY A 231 2.34 -4.51 -10.71
CA GLY A 231 1.71 -3.40 -10.00
C GLY A 231 1.71 -2.11 -10.80
N VAL A 232 0.73 -1.25 -10.55
CA VAL A 232 0.50 0.01 -11.28
C VAL A 232 1.02 1.24 -10.54
N ASP A 233 1.83 1.08 -9.50
CA ASP A 233 2.32 2.14 -8.62
C ASP A 233 2.95 3.31 -9.38
N TRP A 234 3.79 3.00 -10.36
CA TRP A 234 4.42 3.98 -11.24
C TRP A 234 3.40 4.80 -12.05
N LEU A 235 2.32 4.15 -12.50
CA LEU A 235 1.26 4.80 -13.26
C LEU A 235 0.42 5.72 -12.37
N TRP A 236 0.12 5.29 -11.13
CA TRP A 236 -0.54 6.15 -10.16
C TRP A 236 0.28 7.39 -9.83
N LEU A 237 1.61 7.24 -9.67
CA LEU A 237 2.49 8.38 -9.44
C LEU A 237 2.42 9.37 -10.62
N ALA A 238 2.53 8.90 -11.86
CA ALA A 238 2.40 9.74 -13.04
C ALA A 238 1.04 10.43 -13.14
N MET A 239 -0.05 9.71 -12.89
CA MET A 239 -1.39 10.31 -12.89
C MET A 239 -1.53 11.39 -11.81
N ALA A 240 -0.97 11.17 -10.62
CA ALA A 240 -0.97 12.19 -9.57
C ALA A 240 -0.22 13.46 -9.97
N GLU A 241 0.91 13.33 -10.68
CA GLU A 241 1.66 14.46 -11.23
C GLU A 241 0.81 15.30 -12.19
N TYR A 242 0.02 14.66 -13.06
CA TYR A 242 -0.82 15.31 -14.05
C TYR A 242 -2.19 15.74 -13.52
N GLY A 243 -2.62 15.20 -12.38
CA GLY A 243 -3.98 15.35 -11.87
C GLY A 243 -5.00 14.54 -12.65
N ASP A 244 -4.57 13.43 -13.24
CA ASP A 244 -5.37 12.51 -14.03
C ASP A 244 -6.06 11.45 -13.15
N ASP A 245 -7.13 10.87 -13.69
CA ASP A 245 -7.87 9.75 -13.11
C ASP A 245 -8.41 8.87 -14.24
N TRP A 246 -7.86 7.68 -14.38
CA TRP A 246 -8.28 6.74 -15.42
C TRP A 246 -9.62 6.07 -15.18
N THR A 247 -10.14 6.12 -13.95
CA THR A 247 -11.46 5.53 -13.63
C THR A 247 -12.62 6.36 -14.15
N GLY A 248 -12.40 7.66 -14.40
CA GLY A 248 -13.46 8.62 -14.70
C GLY A 248 -14.35 8.95 -13.49
N GLY A 249 -13.98 8.52 -12.29
CA GLY A 249 -14.78 8.67 -11.08
C GLY A 249 -16.00 7.74 -11.05
N PHE A 250 -17.03 8.11 -10.29
CA PHE A 250 -18.23 7.27 -10.12
C PHE A 250 -19.13 7.22 -11.37
N GLU A 251 -19.12 8.24 -12.23
CA GLU A 251 -20.07 8.36 -13.34
C GLU A 251 -19.40 8.31 -14.74
N GLY A 252 -18.09 8.48 -14.79
CA GLY A 252 -17.36 8.59 -16.06
C GLY A 252 -16.95 7.22 -16.62
N PRO A 253 -16.72 7.16 -17.96
CA PRO A 253 -16.09 5.98 -18.53
C PRO A 253 -14.61 5.92 -18.12
N ALA A 254 -14.10 4.72 -17.88
CA ALA A 254 -12.67 4.51 -17.68
C ALA A 254 -11.87 4.88 -18.95
N ASN A 255 -10.67 5.41 -18.76
CA ASN A 255 -9.74 5.72 -19.84
C ASN A 255 -8.30 5.49 -19.42
N VAL A 256 -7.70 4.39 -19.85
CA VAL A 256 -6.28 4.06 -19.56
C VAL A 256 -5.29 4.68 -20.55
N GLN A 257 -5.77 5.33 -21.62
CA GLN A 257 -4.94 5.94 -22.66
C GLN A 257 -4.51 7.38 -22.35
N LEU A 258 -4.34 7.71 -21.07
CA LEU A 258 -3.94 9.03 -20.60
C LEU A 258 -2.50 9.37 -21.00
N ASP A 259 -2.24 10.65 -21.25
CA ASP A 259 -0.89 11.12 -21.61
C ASP A 259 0.10 10.83 -20.47
N SER A 260 -0.31 10.97 -19.21
CA SER A 260 0.51 10.62 -18.02
C SER A 260 0.96 9.15 -18.01
N VAL A 261 0.04 8.23 -18.34
CA VAL A 261 0.34 6.79 -18.43
C VAL A 261 1.33 6.52 -19.57
N LYS A 262 1.09 7.09 -20.74
CA LYS A 262 1.96 6.94 -21.92
C LYS A 262 3.36 7.50 -21.69
N GLU A 263 3.48 8.66 -21.05
CA GLU A 263 4.77 9.28 -20.76
C GLU A 263 5.58 8.44 -19.76
N MET A 264 4.93 7.91 -18.72
CA MET A 264 5.58 7.02 -17.77
C MET A 264 6.07 5.72 -18.43
N LEU A 265 5.21 5.04 -19.18
CA LEU A 265 5.60 3.81 -19.88
C LEU A 265 6.72 4.05 -20.92
N THR A 266 6.68 5.18 -21.63
CA THR A 266 7.73 5.57 -22.58
C THR A 266 9.07 5.73 -21.85
N MET A 267 9.08 6.44 -20.72
CA MET A 267 10.26 6.64 -19.90
C MET A 267 10.82 5.29 -19.38
N GLN A 268 9.95 4.41 -18.92
CA GLN A 268 10.35 3.08 -18.43
C GLN A 268 10.95 2.21 -19.55
N GLN A 269 10.35 2.20 -20.75
CA GLN A 269 10.93 1.52 -21.91
C GLN A 269 12.31 2.08 -22.29
N ASP A 270 12.49 3.40 -22.26
CA ASP A 270 13.77 4.03 -22.52
C ASP A 270 14.83 3.65 -21.48
N TRP A 271 14.46 3.54 -20.20
CA TRP A 271 15.33 3.08 -19.14
C TRP A 271 15.74 1.61 -19.31
N LEU A 272 14.81 0.74 -19.68
CA LEU A 272 15.10 -0.67 -19.98
C LEU A 272 16.05 -0.80 -21.18
N LYS A 273 15.84 -0.05 -22.26
CA LYS A 273 16.71 -0.02 -23.44
C LYS A 273 18.11 0.51 -23.16
N SER A 274 18.23 1.48 -22.27
CA SER A 274 19.51 2.08 -21.91
C SER A 274 20.28 1.28 -20.85
N GLY A 275 19.64 0.31 -20.19
CA GLY A 275 20.20 -0.43 -19.07
C GLY A 275 20.24 0.39 -17.76
N LEU A 276 19.42 1.44 -17.66
CA LEU A 276 19.23 2.18 -16.41
C LEU A 276 18.36 1.39 -15.43
N ALA A 277 17.35 0.67 -15.95
CA ALA A 277 16.43 -0.16 -15.19
C ALA A 277 16.44 -1.61 -15.66
N GLU A 278 15.98 -2.50 -14.80
CA GLU A 278 15.54 -3.85 -15.13
C GLU A 278 14.05 -4.02 -14.81
N VAL A 279 13.41 -5.08 -15.31
CA VAL A 279 12.12 -5.53 -14.80
C VAL A 279 12.32 -6.18 -13.44
N SER A 280 11.51 -5.81 -12.45
CA SER A 280 11.60 -6.38 -11.10
C SER A 280 11.47 -7.90 -11.14
N PRO A 281 12.33 -8.66 -10.45
CA PRO A 281 12.17 -10.10 -10.31
C PRO A 281 10.76 -10.46 -9.79
N ASP A 282 10.16 -11.48 -10.38
CA ASP A 282 8.77 -11.89 -10.14
C ASP A 282 7.73 -10.75 -10.36
N GLY A 283 8.14 -9.70 -11.09
CA GLY A 283 7.28 -8.60 -11.52
C GLY A 283 7.06 -7.50 -10.50
N HIS A 284 7.56 -7.61 -9.28
CA HIS A 284 7.31 -6.59 -8.25
C HIS A 284 8.40 -6.47 -7.20
N VAL A 285 8.78 -5.23 -6.85
CA VAL A 285 9.84 -4.95 -5.87
C VAL A 285 9.48 -5.39 -4.44
N ASP A 286 8.18 -5.52 -4.12
CA ASP A 286 7.67 -5.97 -2.82
C ASP A 286 7.34 -7.48 -2.82
N LEU A 287 8.23 -8.29 -3.35
CA LEU A 287 8.21 -9.75 -3.26
C LEU A 287 9.56 -10.25 -2.78
N GLU A 288 9.64 -11.51 -2.34
CA GLU A 288 10.87 -12.09 -1.80
C GLU A 288 12.06 -11.95 -2.76
N ALA A 289 11.83 -12.16 -4.06
CA ALA A 289 12.86 -11.96 -5.08
C ALA A 289 13.28 -10.48 -5.21
N GLY A 290 12.34 -9.54 -5.04
CA GLY A 290 12.61 -8.11 -5.01
C GLY A 290 13.46 -7.70 -3.80
N PHE A 291 13.18 -8.24 -2.60
CA PHE A 291 14.01 -8.01 -1.41
C PHE A 291 15.43 -8.54 -1.61
N GLN A 292 15.57 -9.75 -2.17
CA GLN A 292 16.91 -10.31 -2.49
C GLN A 292 17.65 -9.45 -3.51
N ASN A 293 16.94 -8.93 -4.50
CA ASN A 293 17.49 -8.03 -5.52
C ASN A 293 18.08 -6.75 -4.93
N ILE A 294 17.40 -6.17 -3.94
CA ILE A 294 17.85 -5.01 -3.18
C ILE A 294 19.08 -5.35 -2.33
N MET A 295 19.04 -6.46 -1.58
CA MET A 295 20.14 -6.91 -0.72
C MET A 295 21.40 -7.24 -1.54
N ASP A 296 21.26 -7.81 -2.73
CA ASP A 296 22.36 -8.08 -3.65
C ASP A 296 22.87 -6.81 -4.35
N ARG A 297 22.27 -5.66 -4.05
CA ARG A 297 22.59 -4.37 -4.67
C ARG A 297 22.52 -4.43 -6.21
N ASN A 298 21.55 -5.18 -6.73
CA ASN A 298 21.28 -5.21 -8.16
C ASN A 298 20.63 -3.90 -8.60
N ILE A 299 19.80 -3.32 -7.72
CA ILE A 299 19.28 -1.97 -7.81
C ILE A 299 19.67 -1.17 -6.57
N VAL A 300 19.71 0.16 -6.68
CA VAL A 300 20.09 1.06 -5.56
C VAL A 300 19.08 2.19 -5.34
N SER A 301 18.02 2.26 -6.14
CA SER A 301 16.98 3.26 -6.00
C SER A 301 15.67 2.75 -6.58
N PHE A 302 14.54 3.07 -5.92
CA PHE A 302 13.20 2.77 -6.41
C PHE A 302 12.16 3.62 -5.68
N PRO A 303 11.01 3.94 -6.30
CA PRO A 303 9.88 4.54 -5.60
C PRO A 303 9.04 3.48 -4.90
N LYS A 304 8.60 3.77 -3.69
CA LYS A 304 7.58 2.98 -2.98
C LYS A 304 6.93 3.82 -1.90
N ALA A 305 5.75 3.42 -1.47
CA ALA A 305 5.07 4.08 -0.36
C ALA A 305 5.83 3.91 0.96
N MET A 306 5.63 4.85 1.90
CA MET A 306 6.39 4.85 3.16
C MET A 306 6.14 3.63 4.04
N TRP A 307 5.00 2.95 3.91
CA TRP A 307 4.79 1.67 4.59
C TRP A 307 5.85 0.61 4.26
N TYR A 308 6.51 0.71 3.09
CA TYR A 308 7.61 -0.17 2.71
C TYR A 308 8.80 -0.10 3.67
N MET A 309 8.89 0.90 4.54
CA MET A 309 9.90 0.98 5.60
C MET A 309 9.89 -0.27 6.49
N SER A 310 8.72 -0.88 6.71
CA SER A 310 8.58 -2.12 7.46
C SER A 310 9.30 -3.30 6.78
N ARG A 311 9.40 -3.31 5.45
CA ARG A 311 10.15 -4.35 4.70
C ARG A 311 11.65 -4.28 4.98
N PHE A 312 12.18 -3.06 5.05
CA PHE A 312 13.58 -2.85 5.42
C PHE A 312 13.87 -3.36 6.84
N THR A 313 13.05 -3.01 7.81
CA THR A 313 13.27 -3.42 9.21
C THR A 313 13.05 -4.91 9.44
N ASN A 314 12.10 -5.53 8.73
CA ASN A 314 11.73 -6.94 8.91
C ASN A 314 12.60 -7.91 8.10
N TYR A 315 12.91 -7.56 6.85
CA TYR A 315 13.57 -8.47 5.90
C TYR A 315 15.01 -8.10 5.58
N MET A 316 15.40 -6.83 5.80
CA MET A 316 16.72 -6.30 5.45
C MET A 316 17.37 -5.52 6.62
N PRO A 317 17.31 -6.03 7.89
CA PRO A 317 17.78 -5.26 9.06
C PRO A 317 19.26 -4.91 9.02
N GLU A 318 20.10 -5.66 8.28
CA GLU A 318 21.52 -5.39 8.07
C GLU A 318 21.80 -4.16 7.21
N GLU A 319 20.81 -3.66 6.48
CA GLU A 319 20.91 -2.45 5.66
C GLU A 319 20.68 -1.14 6.47
N ALA A 320 20.51 -1.22 7.78
CA ALA A 320 20.34 -0.05 8.64
C ALA A 320 21.50 0.94 8.47
N GLY A 321 21.18 2.23 8.26
CA GLY A 321 22.16 3.30 8.04
C GLY A 321 22.70 3.39 6.59
N ASN A 322 22.19 2.57 5.67
CA ASN A 322 22.60 2.60 4.27
C ASN A 322 21.62 3.38 3.37
N TRP A 323 20.37 3.53 3.79
CA TRP A 323 19.28 4.05 2.98
C TRP A 323 18.87 5.46 3.36
N TYR A 324 18.60 6.28 2.34
CA TYR A 324 18.11 7.64 2.41
C TYR A 324 16.77 7.74 1.69
N ILE A 325 15.83 8.46 2.28
CA ILE A 325 14.50 8.70 1.73
C ILE A 325 14.46 10.10 1.11
N ALA A 326 13.90 10.25 -0.08
CA ALA A 326 13.72 11.53 -0.74
C ALA A 326 12.33 11.63 -1.40
N LYS A 327 11.93 12.85 -1.77
CA LYS A 327 10.72 13.06 -2.59
C LYS A 327 10.87 12.42 -3.95
N CYS A 328 9.76 11.93 -4.52
CA CYS A 328 9.79 11.49 -5.91
C CYS A 328 10.11 12.64 -6.87
N PRO A 329 10.91 12.39 -7.91
CA PRO A 329 11.03 13.28 -9.05
C PRO A 329 9.69 13.46 -9.75
N VAL A 330 9.55 14.49 -10.57
CA VAL A 330 8.36 14.76 -11.37
C VAL A 330 8.75 14.99 -12.83
N PHE A 331 7.79 14.84 -13.77
CA PHE A 331 8.06 15.15 -15.17
C PHE A 331 8.35 16.64 -15.36
N LYS A 332 7.64 17.48 -14.61
CA LYS A 332 7.79 18.92 -14.66
C LYS A 332 7.71 19.53 -13.28
N GLU A 333 8.66 20.40 -12.95
CA GLU A 333 8.68 21.11 -11.66
C GLU A 333 7.34 21.78 -11.34
N GLY A 334 6.88 21.60 -10.10
CA GLY A 334 5.62 22.13 -9.59
C GLY A 334 4.44 21.18 -9.73
N GLN A 335 4.63 19.99 -10.28
CA GLN A 335 3.65 18.89 -10.21
C GLN A 335 3.65 18.25 -8.81
N LYS A 336 2.62 17.47 -8.49
CA LYS A 336 2.57 16.65 -7.28
C LYS A 336 3.67 15.59 -7.33
N CYS A 337 4.39 15.42 -6.22
CA CYS A 337 5.55 14.51 -6.16
C CYS A 337 5.30 13.27 -5.29
N SER A 338 4.06 12.97 -4.99
CA SER A 338 3.68 11.80 -4.22
C SER A 338 2.24 11.40 -4.51
N VAL A 339 1.91 10.16 -4.22
CA VAL A 339 0.56 9.61 -4.28
C VAL A 339 0.39 8.61 -3.16
N GLY A 340 -0.81 8.53 -2.59
CA GLY A 340 -1.10 7.54 -1.55
C GLY A 340 -1.36 6.16 -2.16
N ILE A 341 -0.45 5.21 -1.95
CA ILE A 341 -0.51 3.84 -2.51
C ILE A 341 -0.75 2.82 -1.40
N GLY A 342 -1.60 1.82 -1.70
CA GLY A 342 -2.01 0.78 -0.76
C GLY A 342 -2.81 1.33 0.41
N GLY A 343 -2.97 0.55 1.44
CA GLY A 343 -3.52 0.93 2.73
C GLY A 343 -4.90 0.41 3.03
N THR A 344 -5.22 0.45 4.30
CA THR A 344 -6.43 -0.10 4.88
C THR A 344 -7.26 1.01 5.51
N GLY A 345 -8.56 1.02 5.21
CA GLY A 345 -9.55 1.84 5.89
C GLY A 345 -10.41 0.97 6.81
N THR A 346 -10.57 1.38 8.06
CA THR A 346 -11.44 0.67 8.98
C THR A 346 -12.87 1.18 8.85
N VAL A 347 -13.80 0.28 8.57
CA VAL A 347 -15.22 0.57 8.37
C VAL A 347 -16.05 0.10 9.56
N VAL A 348 -17.21 0.71 9.75
CA VAL A 348 -18.22 0.31 10.74
C VAL A 348 -19.46 -0.18 9.99
N THR A 349 -19.99 -1.35 10.37
CA THR A 349 -21.09 -1.95 9.62
C THR A 349 -22.47 -1.49 10.13
N GLN A 350 -23.44 -1.39 9.24
CA GLN A 350 -24.84 -1.09 9.60
C GLN A 350 -25.49 -2.22 10.41
N GLN A 351 -24.88 -3.40 10.44
CA GLN A 351 -25.34 -4.55 11.24
C GLN A 351 -24.97 -4.45 12.72
N SER A 352 -24.04 -3.56 13.08
CA SER A 352 -23.69 -3.31 14.47
C SER A 352 -24.91 -2.87 15.29
N ALA A 353 -25.08 -3.45 16.47
CA ALA A 353 -26.04 -2.99 17.45
C ALA A 353 -25.58 -1.71 18.18
N ASN A 354 -24.29 -1.39 18.13
CA ASN A 354 -23.60 -0.30 18.83
C ASN A 354 -22.93 0.67 17.85
N LYS A 355 -23.57 0.97 16.71
CA LYS A 355 -23.00 1.72 15.57
C LYS A 355 -22.36 3.04 15.97
N GLU A 356 -23.03 3.82 16.81
CA GLU A 356 -22.56 5.13 17.25
C GLU A 356 -21.25 4.98 18.04
N LEU A 357 -21.21 4.06 18.99
CA LEU A 357 -20.01 3.80 19.80
C LEU A 357 -18.88 3.22 18.95
N ALA A 358 -19.18 2.28 18.05
CA ALA A 358 -18.18 1.70 17.15
C ALA A 358 -17.57 2.75 16.23
N ALA A 359 -18.38 3.68 15.68
CA ALA A 359 -17.90 4.75 14.80
C ALA A 359 -17.08 5.80 15.57
N GLU A 360 -17.53 6.19 16.77
CA GLU A 360 -16.80 7.12 17.63
C GLU A 360 -15.44 6.54 18.03
N PHE A 361 -15.44 5.28 18.50
CA PHE A 361 -14.22 4.58 18.88
C PHE A 361 -13.28 4.39 17.68
N THR A 362 -13.78 3.98 16.53
CA THR A 362 -12.96 3.80 15.32
C THR A 362 -12.27 5.10 14.90
N CYS A 363 -13.03 6.21 14.82
CA CYS A 363 -12.43 7.51 14.46
C CYS A 363 -11.42 7.98 15.53
N TRP A 364 -11.73 7.81 16.81
CA TRP A 364 -10.81 8.16 17.88
C TRP A 364 -9.53 7.30 17.85
N ALA A 365 -9.66 6.00 17.71
CA ALA A 365 -8.53 5.07 17.69
C ALA A 365 -7.57 5.29 16.52
N LYS A 366 -8.08 5.85 15.39
CA LYS A 366 -7.32 6.03 14.15
C LYS A 366 -6.84 7.45 13.92
N MET A 367 -7.59 8.46 14.40
CA MET A 367 -7.38 9.85 14.01
C MET A 367 -6.98 10.75 15.20
N SER A 368 -7.07 10.24 16.43
CA SER A 368 -6.57 10.99 17.59
C SER A 368 -5.04 10.99 17.63
N GLU A 369 -4.44 11.97 18.28
CA GLU A 369 -2.99 12.03 18.49
C GLU A 369 -2.45 10.73 19.13
N ALA A 370 -3.16 10.19 20.13
CA ALA A 370 -2.78 8.93 20.78
C ALA A 370 -2.85 7.72 19.82
N GLY A 371 -3.88 7.66 18.97
CA GLY A 371 -4.03 6.61 17.96
C GLY A 371 -2.94 6.67 16.90
N GLU A 372 -2.69 7.85 16.35
CA GLU A 372 -1.66 8.10 15.35
C GLU A 372 -0.24 7.83 15.91
N GLN A 373 0.03 8.23 17.17
CA GLN A 373 1.30 7.89 17.83
C GLN A 373 1.50 6.37 17.92
N HIS A 374 0.46 5.64 18.32
CA HIS A 374 0.55 4.19 18.44
C HIS A 374 0.70 3.51 17.06
N ILE A 375 0.05 4.05 16.02
CA ILE A 375 0.23 3.58 14.63
C ILE A 375 1.70 3.75 14.20
N TRP A 376 2.30 4.92 14.43
CA TRP A 376 3.70 5.16 14.10
C TRP A 376 4.66 4.24 14.84
N ASP A 377 4.48 4.12 16.15
CA ASP A 377 5.40 3.36 17.01
C ASP A 377 5.34 1.85 16.77
N THR A 378 4.17 1.32 16.40
CA THR A 378 3.91 -0.12 16.27
C THR A 378 3.93 -0.60 14.83
N LEU A 379 3.27 0.13 13.94
CA LEU A 379 3.11 -0.26 12.53
C LEU A 379 4.14 0.41 11.62
N GLY A 380 4.73 1.54 12.04
CA GLY A 380 5.68 2.29 11.22
C GLY A 380 5.05 2.98 10.02
N PHE A 381 3.76 3.26 10.09
CA PHE A 381 3.04 3.88 9.01
C PHE A 381 3.15 5.41 9.07
N ASP A 382 3.15 6.04 7.92
CA ASP A 382 3.09 7.48 7.73
C ASP A 382 1.67 7.99 8.04
N VAL A 383 1.51 8.49 9.26
CA VAL A 383 0.20 8.85 9.82
C VAL A 383 -0.54 9.93 9.02
N CYS A 384 -1.88 9.86 9.04
CA CYS A 384 -2.73 10.78 8.27
C CYS A 384 -2.82 12.18 8.86
N ASN A 385 -2.53 12.36 10.15
CA ASN A 385 -2.56 13.65 10.83
C ASN A 385 -1.29 14.48 10.52
N SER A 386 -1.40 15.37 9.55
CA SER A 386 -0.28 16.21 9.10
C SER A 386 0.26 17.18 10.17
N ALA A 387 -0.49 17.47 11.22
CA ALA A 387 -0.02 18.29 12.32
C ALA A 387 1.12 17.63 13.12
N LEU A 388 1.17 16.29 13.12
CA LEU A 388 2.23 15.52 13.78
C LEU A 388 3.54 15.46 12.98
N TRP A 389 3.50 15.68 11.68
CA TRP A 389 4.69 15.54 10.83
C TRP A 389 5.82 16.52 11.17
N GLY A 390 5.46 17.69 11.69
CA GLY A 390 6.41 18.71 12.15
C GLY A 390 6.58 18.78 13.67
N ASP A 391 5.98 17.87 14.43
CA ASP A 391 6.19 17.77 15.87
C ASP A 391 7.53 17.07 16.15
N ASP A 392 8.45 17.76 16.81
CA ASP A 392 9.83 17.29 17.03
C ASP A 392 9.87 16.02 17.91
N ALA A 393 8.96 15.90 18.86
CA ALA A 393 8.91 14.73 19.74
C ALA A 393 8.35 13.49 19.03
N PHE A 394 7.47 13.69 18.06
CA PHE A 394 6.89 12.64 17.25
C PHE A 394 7.81 12.25 16.09
N ALA A 395 8.22 13.23 15.29
CA ALA A 395 8.96 12.98 14.05
C ALA A 395 10.42 12.54 14.28
N HIS A 396 11.06 13.03 15.36
CA HIS A 396 12.47 12.82 15.62
C HIS A 396 12.74 11.99 16.89
N ASP A 397 11.82 11.08 17.27
CA ASP A 397 12.12 10.15 18.36
C ASP A 397 13.26 9.19 17.95
N ASP A 398 14.43 9.39 18.57
CA ASP A 398 15.60 8.54 18.37
C ASP A 398 15.39 7.10 18.86
N ASN A 399 14.31 6.78 19.57
CA ASN A 399 14.00 5.41 19.96
C ASN A 399 13.18 4.67 18.90
N ASN A 400 12.47 5.37 18.04
CA ASN A 400 11.71 4.77 16.95
C ASN A 400 12.63 3.96 16.03
N GLN A 401 12.21 2.77 15.65
CA GLN A 401 13.06 1.85 14.87
C GLN A 401 13.31 2.34 13.45
N TYR A 402 12.36 3.04 12.84
CA TYR A 402 12.48 3.56 11.47
C TYR A 402 13.41 4.77 11.42
N ASN A 403 13.32 5.66 12.43
CA ASN A 403 14.27 6.77 12.59
C ASN A 403 15.71 6.30 12.79
N LYS A 404 15.91 5.12 13.40
CA LYS A 404 17.23 4.49 13.52
C LYS A 404 17.72 3.82 12.25
N PHE A 405 16.79 3.35 11.42
CA PHE A 405 17.13 2.58 10.23
C PHE A 405 17.63 3.47 9.09
N PHE A 406 16.90 4.54 8.80
CA PHE A 406 17.22 5.43 7.70
C PHE A 406 18.26 6.50 8.09
N ILE A 407 18.98 7.04 7.10
CA ILE A 407 19.98 8.09 7.30
C ILE A 407 19.31 9.40 7.74
N ASN A 408 18.10 9.66 7.23
CA ASN A 408 17.29 10.84 7.58
C ASN A 408 15.99 10.42 8.26
N TYR A 409 15.34 11.36 8.91
CA TYR A 409 14.02 11.15 9.51
C TYR A 409 12.95 11.07 8.43
N PRO A 410 12.13 10.01 8.37
CA PRO A 410 11.08 9.84 7.37
C PRO A 410 10.08 11.00 7.33
N TYR A 411 9.71 11.54 8.50
CA TYR A 411 8.75 12.63 8.61
C TYR A 411 9.27 13.99 8.12
N ASP A 412 10.59 14.20 8.04
CA ASP A 412 11.16 15.40 7.40
C ASP A 412 10.81 15.41 5.91
N VAL A 413 10.92 14.24 5.26
CA VAL A 413 10.57 14.08 3.84
C VAL A 413 9.07 14.30 3.63
N LEU A 414 8.24 13.73 4.50
CA LEU A 414 6.79 13.89 4.42
C LEU A 414 6.36 15.35 4.63
N SER A 415 6.99 16.04 5.59
CA SER A 415 6.80 17.48 5.82
C SER A 415 7.23 18.33 4.62
N GLU A 416 8.31 17.96 3.95
CA GLU A 416 8.76 18.62 2.72
C GLU A 416 7.86 18.35 1.51
N ILE A 417 7.25 17.16 1.42
CA ILE A 417 6.23 16.86 0.42
C ILE A 417 5.02 17.76 0.68
N GLY A 418 4.53 17.76 1.92
CA GLY A 418 3.32 18.46 2.34
C GLY A 418 2.06 17.82 1.76
N MET A 419 0.96 17.86 2.52
CA MET A 419 -0.27 17.14 2.19
C MET A 419 -0.88 17.53 0.84
N ASP A 420 -0.69 18.78 0.38
CA ASP A 420 -1.24 19.26 -0.90
C ASP A 420 -0.54 18.65 -2.13
N ASN A 421 0.68 18.12 -1.96
CA ASN A 421 1.46 17.48 -3.03
C ASN A 421 1.29 15.96 -3.08
N ILE A 422 0.41 15.40 -2.25
CA ILE A 422 0.02 14.01 -2.30
C ILE A 422 -1.23 13.88 -3.18
N GLY A 423 -1.12 13.09 -4.25
CA GLY A 423 -2.25 12.78 -5.13
C GLY A 423 -3.18 11.74 -4.51
N LYS A 424 -4.41 11.71 -4.97
CA LYS A 424 -5.36 10.67 -4.61
C LYS A 424 -5.42 9.58 -5.68
N ILE A 425 -5.82 8.40 -5.26
CA ILE A 425 -6.26 7.31 -6.12
C ILE A 425 -7.79 7.23 -5.99
N SER A 426 -8.49 7.21 -7.10
CA SER A 426 -9.93 6.94 -7.11
C SER A 426 -10.17 5.44 -6.99
N VAL A 427 -11.04 5.08 -6.06
CA VAL A 427 -11.42 3.70 -5.75
C VAL A 427 -12.91 3.53 -6.04
N VAL A 428 -13.21 2.98 -7.20
CA VAL A 428 -14.57 2.77 -7.72
C VAL A 428 -14.71 1.36 -8.29
N SER A 429 -15.93 0.92 -8.60
CA SER A 429 -16.23 -0.46 -9.00
C SER A 429 -15.41 -0.98 -10.18
N ILE A 430 -14.98 -0.12 -11.11
CA ILE A 430 -14.15 -0.52 -12.27
C ILE A 430 -12.65 -0.64 -11.94
N SER A 431 -12.18 -0.15 -10.79
CA SER A 431 -10.74 -0.12 -10.45
C SER A 431 -10.07 -1.50 -10.46
N PRO A 432 -10.68 -2.58 -9.92
CA PRO A 432 -10.09 -3.92 -10.01
C PRO A 432 -9.89 -4.40 -11.44
N THR A 433 -10.87 -4.17 -12.32
CA THR A 433 -10.81 -4.55 -13.74
C THR A 433 -9.66 -3.84 -14.46
N ILE A 434 -9.49 -2.53 -14.23
CA ILE A 434 -8.39 -1.76 -14.81
C ILE A 434 -7.05 -2.35 -14.35
N ASN A 435 -6.88 -2.56 -13.04
CA ASN A 435 -5.63 -3.10 -12.50
C ASN A 435 -5.34 -4.50 -13.03
N GLU A 436 -6.35 -5.36 -13.13
CA GLU A 436 -6.19 -6.72 -13.68
C GLU A 436 -5.65 -6.68 -15.10
N TYR A 437 -6.27 -5.95 -16.02
CA TYR A 437 -5.81 -5.88 -17.42
C TYR A 437 -4.42 -5.26 -17.54
N LEU A 438 -4.13 -4.22 -16.77
CA LEU A 438 -2.81 -3.58 -16.82
C LEU A 438 -1.72 -4.52 -16.27
N CYS A 439 -1.91 -5.14 -15.10
CA CYS A 439 -0.88 -5.97 -14.48
C CYS A 439 -0.73 -7.36 -15.13
N THR A 440 -1.80 -7.97 -15.62
CA THR A 440 -1.71 -9.32 -16.21
C THR A 440 -1.24 -9.32 -17.66
N THR A 441 -1.43 -8.23 -18.40
CA THR A 441 -1.18 -8.18 -19.85
C THR A 441 -0.33 -6.97 -20.22
N THR A 442 -0.86 -5.76 -20.09
CA THR A 442 -0.28 -4.54 -20.67
C THR A 442 1.14 -4.26 -20.20
N LEU A 443 1.37 -4.26 -18.88
CA LEU A 443 2.70 -3.98 -18.32
C LEU A 443 3.72 -5.05 -18.70
N ASN A 444 3.32 -6.32 -18.74
CA ASN A 444 4.19 -7.40 -19.19
C ASN A 444 4.58 -7.21 -20.67
N GLU A 445 3.62 -6.90 -21.54
CA GLU A 445 3.90 -6.69 -22.97
C GLU A 445 4.85 -5.52 -23.22
N VAL A 446 4.62 -4.36 -22.59
CA VAL A 446 5.39 -3.14 -22.87
C VAL A 446 6.72 -3.04 -22.11
N LEU A 447 6.89 -3.76 -20.99
CA LEU A 447 8.10 -3.68 -20.18
C LEU A 447 9.03 -4.87 -20.39
N GLU A 448 8.52 -6.08 -20.67
CA GLU A 448 9.36 -7.23 -21.04
C GLU A 448 9.86 -7.14 -22.49
N ASP A 449 9.08 -6.50 -23.37
CA ASP A 449 9.52 -6.12 -24.73
C ASP A 449 9.47 -4.59 -24.89
N PRO A 450 10.54 -3.86 -24.55
CA PRO A 450 10.55 -2.41 -24.61
C PRO A 450 10.34 -1.80 -26.02
N ASP A 451 10.35 -2.60 -27.06
CA ASP A 451 10.01 -2.17 -28.43
C ASP A 451 8.52 -2.36 -28.77
N TYR A 452 7.73 -2.98 -27.86
CA TYR A 452 6.30 -3.11 -28.05
C TYR A 452 5.59 -1.75 -28.03
N SER A 453 4.54 -1.61 -28.84
CA SER A 453 3.80 -0.35 -28.97
C SER A 453 2.92 -0.08 -27.74
N ILE A 454 3.24 0.96 -27.00
CA ILE A 454 2.45 1.42 -25.84
C ILE A 454 1.02 1.77 -26.28
N ASP A 455 0.86 2.43 -27.43
CA ASP A 455 -0.47 2.82 -27.94
C ASP A 455 -1.32 1.58 -28.27
N ASP A 456 -0.73 0.54 -28.86
CA ASP A 456 -1.45 -0.70 -29.18
C ASP A 456 -1.84 -1.44 -27.90
N ALA A 457 -0.92 -1.60 -26.94
CA ALA A 457 -1.18 -2.26 -25.66
C ALA A 457 -2.27 -1.56 -24.84
N LEU A 458 -2.21 -0.22 -24.74
CA LEU A 458 -3.24 0.56 -24.04
C LEU A 458 -4.58 0.56 -24.77
N GLN A 459 -4.60 0.46 -26.12
CA GLN A 459 -5.85 0.30 -26.86
C GLN A 459 -6.49 -1.07 -26.60
N GLU A 460 -5.69 -2.14 -26.55
CA GLU A 460 -6.18 -3.49 -26.24
C GLU A 460 -6.75 -3.55 -24.81
N ALA A 461 -6.06 -2.93 -23.83
CA ALA A 461 -6.57 -2.82 -22.46
C ALA A 461 -7.88 -2.00 -22.40
N GLN A 462 -7.95 -0.87 -23.10
CA GLN A 462 -9.16 -0.05 -23.15
C GLN A 462 -10.34 -0.81 -23.76
N ASP A 463 -10.12 -1.51 -24.89
CA ASP A 463 -11.17 -2.29 -25.55
C ASP A 463 -11.69 -3.42 -24.61
N ALA A 464 -10.82 -4.02 -23.81
CA ALA A 464 -11.20 -5.03 -22.83
C ALA A 464 -12.00 -4.44 -21.65
N ILE A 465 -11.54 -3.31 -21.11
CA ILE A 465 -12.23 -2.58 -20.01
C ILE A 465 -13.63 -2.11 -20.48
N ASP A 466 -13.74 -1.59 -21.72
CA ASP A 466 -15.02 -1.14 -22.30
C ASP A 466 -16.05 -2.28 -22.44
N MET A 467 -15.60 -3.54 -22.49
CA MET A 467 -16.53 -4.69 -22.54
C MET A 467 -17.07 -5.08 -21.16
N GLU A 468 -16.42 -4.64 -20.08
CA GLU A 468 -16.82 -4.92 -18.69
C GLU A 468 -17.67 -3.78 -18.06
N GLN A 469 -17.70 -2.60 -18.69
CA GLN A 469 -18.56 -1.47 -18.34
C GLN A 469 -19.95 -1.58 -18.99
#